data_bf3efc52e998c50d66c609e96ad44cec
#
_entry.id   bf3efc52e998c50d66c609e96ad44cec
#
_cell.length_a   1.000
_cell.length_b   1.000
_cell.length_c   1.000
_cell.angle_alpha   90.00
_cell.angle_beta   90.00
_cell.angle_gamma   90.00
#
_symmetry.space_group_name_H-M   'P 1'
#
loop_
_entity.id
_entity.type
_entity.pdbx_description
1 polymer ?
#
loop_
_entity_poly.entity_id
_entity_poly.type
_entity_poly.pdbx_seq_one_letter_code
_entity_poly.pdbx_strand_id
1 'polypeptide(L)'
;MDYNDKNYDKYCSTDKQKEALEAIRVHCTQQGAADSLNTSRSSIRQYMKAIESNAKNSAYIPENGMNEPFDPLLMHQKSTVHVKDGEVKQYWARLSPDKERYEEVRRQALKDFVKDLPRIKPTKFKGKASQDLMACYPLGDPHIGMMAWGEESGQDWDLKIATKAFTGVFKRLVNSTPSCKQAVIFNLGDYFHSDNMKGVTDRSGHVLDMDGRFAKMKRVGYKIMRMMIEHALEHHEKVRVINSIGNHDDTGAIDMAISLAEIYENEPRLTVDISPTPYHYVRFGATLIGTHHGHTTKADKLPLVMATDMASDWGEAKHRYWYTGHIHHDTMKEFSGCKVESFRTLAAKDAYATWHGYRAGQDSKAIVIHREHGEIERHTVNLDMIK
;
A
#
# COMPACT_ATOMS: atom_id res chain seq x y z
N MET A 1 10.14 41.05 -7.02
CA MET A 1 10.78 39.74 -6.99
C MET A 1 12.10 39.84 -6.21
N ASP A 2 12.28 39.03 -5.19
CA ASP A 2 13.52 38.92 -4.45
C ASP A 2 14.46 37.93 -5.16
N TYR A 3 15.40 38.44 -5.97
CA TYR A 3 16.33 37.60 -6.71
C TYR A 3 17.37 36.88 -5.83
N ASN A 4 17.47 37.22 -4.53
CA ASN A 4 18.29 36.49 -3.58
C ASN A 4 17.73 35.16 -3.18
N ASP A 5 16.45 34.90 -3.48
CA ASP A 5 15.83 33.59 -3.28
C ASP A 5 16.45 32.56 -4.23
N LYS A 6 17.21 31.61 -3.65
CA LYS A 6 17.89 30.53 -4.37
C LYS A 6 16.97 29.59 -5.14
N ASN A 7 15.65 29.60 -4.85
CA ASN A 7 14.73 28.78 -5.61
C ASN A 7 14.61 29.21 -7.07
N TYR A 8 14.92 30.48 -7.42
CA TYR A 8 14.90 30.92 -8.81
C TYR A 8 15.98 30.27 -9.70
N ASP A 9 17.04 29.68 -9.13
CA ASP A 9 18.07 28.93 -9.88
C ASP A 9 17.48 27.74 -10.66
N LYS A 10 16.43 27.11 -10.11
CA LYS A 10 15.73 25.98 -10.72
C LYS A 10 14.95 26.34 -11.99
N TYR A 11 14.67 27.63 -12.19
CA TYR A 11 13.87 28.13 -13.32
C TYR A 11 14.70 28.78 -14.43
N CYS A 12 16.04 28.71 -14.32
CA CYS A 12 16.95 29.07 -15.36
C CYS A 12 17.03 27.95 -16.41
N SER A 13 16.56 28.22 -17.62
CA SER A 13 16.57 27.27 -18.74
C SER A 13 17.89 27.25 -19.52
N THR A 14 18.74 28.26 -19.34
CA THR A 14 20.01 28.39 -20.04
C THR A 14 21.11 28.90 -19.12
N ASP A 15 22.39 28.61 -19.45
CA ASP A 15 23.55 29.11 -18.67
C ASP A 15 23.60 30.65 -18.64
N LYS A 16 23.24 31.33 -19.73
CA LYS A 16 23.14 32.78 -19.75
C LYS A 16 22.11 33.35 -18.77
N GLN A 17 21.01 32.63 -18.54
CA GLN A 17 20.05 33.02 -17.51
C GLN A 17 20.61 32.83 -16.10
N LYS A 18 21.37 31.79 -15.85
CA LYS A 18 22.05 31.58 -14.55
C LYS A 18 23.08 32.68 -14.29
N GLU A 19 23.93 32.97 -15.27
CA GLU A 19 24.92 34.03 -15.18
C GLU A 19 24.26 35.40 -14.94
N ALA A 20 23.15 35.70 -15.63
CA ALA A 20 22.41 36.95 -15.42
C ALA A 20 21.78 37.03 -14.02
N LEU A 21 21.24 35.92 -13.50
CA LEU A 21 20.68 35.88 -12.15
C LEU A 21 21.75 36.06 -11.06
N GLU A 22 22.91 35.42 -11.22
CA GLU A 22 24.06 35.61 -10.32
C GLU A 22 24.58 37.04 -10.37
N ALA A 23 24.76 37.62 -11.56
CA ALA A 23 25.19 38.99 -11.72
C ALA A 23 24.22 40.00 -11.07
N ILE A 24 22.90 39.76 -11.15
CA ILE A 24 21.90 40.58 -10.44
C ILE A 24 22.06 40.47 -8.93
N ARG A 25 22.34 39.29 -8.41
CA ARG A 25 22.58 39.08 -6.97
C ARG A 25 23.79 39.83 -6.45
N VAL A 26 24.85 39.81 -7.25
CA VAL A 26 26.12 40.50 -6.88
C VAL A 26 26.00 42.02 -7.02
N HIS A 27 25.43 42.51 -8.13
CA HIS A 27 25.45 43.94 -8.47
C HIS A 27 24.15 44.67 -8.10
N CYS A 28 23.13 43.98 -7.62
CA CYS A 28 21.83 44.48 -7.16
C CYS A 28 21.07 45.34 -8.19
N THR A 29 21.59 45.54 -9.39
CA THR A 29 20.96 46.33 -10.47
C THR A 29 21.08 45.64 -11.83
N GLN A 30 20.12 45.84 -12.70
CA GLN A 30 20.17 45.32 -14.07
C GLN A 30 21.31 45.98 -14.90
N GLN A 31 21.65 47.22 -14.62
CA GLN A 31 22.74 47.89 -15.29
C GLN A 31 24.11 47.33 -14.83
N GLY A 32 24.33 47.20 -13.53
CA GLY A 32 25.56 46.62 -13.01
C GLY A 32 25.78 45.16 -13.46
N ALA A 33 24.71 44.37 -13.53
CA ALA A 33 24.79 43.04 -14.10
C ALA A 33 25.09 43.02 -15.61
N ALA A 34 24.55 43.98 -16.36
CA ALA A 34 24.81 44.12 -17.79
C ALA A 34 26.27 44.48 -18.04
N ASP A 35 26.81 45.44 -17.27
CA ASP A 35 28.19 45.92 -17.37
C ASP A 35 29.20 44.80 -17.01
N SER A 36 28.90 44.01 -15.97
CA SER A 36 29.75 42.89 -15.53
C SER A 36 29.80 41.73 -16.55
N LEU A 37 28.70 41.49 -17.27
CA LEU A 37 28.62 40.44 -18.27
C LEU A 37 28.88 40.93 -19.72
N ASN A 38 29.29 42.19 -19.87
CA ASN A 38 29.55 42.85 -21.16
C ASN A 38 28.35 42.64 -22.14
N THR A 39 27.15 42.91 -21.67
CA THR A 39 25.90 42.74 -22.42
C THR A 39 24.99 43.96 -22.25
N SER A 40 23.83 43.97 -22.94
CA SER A 40 22.88 45.08 -22.81
C SER A 40 21.96 44.90 -21.60
N ARG A 41 21.55 46.03 -20.98
CA ARG A 41 20.51 46.01 -19.93
C ARG A 41 19.21 45.37 -20.41
N SER A 42 18.87 45.49 -21.70
CA SER A 42 17.70 44.88 -22.30
C SER A 42 17.81 43.36 -22.34
N SER A 43 19.00 42.80 -22.58
CA SER A 43 19.26 41.36 -22.52
C SER A 43 19.07 40.82 -21.10
N ILE A 44 19.64 41.48 -20.09
CA ILE A 44 19.46 41.11 -18.69
C ILE A 44 17.97 41.13 -18.34
N ARG A 45 17.24 42.17 -18.71
CA ARG A 45 15.81 42.28 -18.48
C ARG A 45 15.01 41.11 -19.14
N GLN A 46 15.41 40.70 -20.32
CA GLN A 46 14.82 39.59 -21.03
C GLN A 46 15.05 38.24 -20.32
N TYR A 47 16.28 37.98 -19.85
CA TYR A 47 16.61 36.80 -19.09
C TYR A 47 15.83 36.75 -17.78
N MET A 48 15.76 37.85 -17.04
CA MET A 48 15.01 37.91 -15.79
C MET A 48 13.51 37.67 -16.02
N LYS A 49 12.90 38.25 -17.05
CA LYS A 49 11.51 38.00 -17.42
C LYS A 49 11.25 36.52 -17.78
N ALA A 50 12.19 35.86 -18.44
CA ALA A 50 12.07 34.45 -18.80
C ALA A 50 12.13 33.57 -17.54
N ILE A 51 13.03 33.86 -16.61
CA ILE A 51 13.12 33.14 -15.31
C ILE A 51 11.82 33.33 -14.51
N GLU A 52 11.30 34.55 -14.44
CA GLU A 52 10.03 34.87 -13.80
C GLU A 52 8.86 34.10 -14.42
N SER A 53 8.81 34.05 -15.77
CA SER A 53 7.78 33.32 -16.48
C SER A 53 7.85 31.82 -16.20
N ASN A 54 9.05 31.25 -16.21
CA ASN A 54 9.27 29.84 -15.88
C ASN A 54 8.84 29.53 -14.46
N ALA A 55 9.21 30.39 -13.49
CA ALA A 55 8.81 30.25 -12.10
C ALA A 55 7.28 30.30 -11.95
N LYS A 56 6.63 31.30 -12.56
CA LYS A 56 5.15 31.43 -12.55
C LYS A 56 4.46 30.25 -13.21
N ASN A 57 4.99 29.74 -14.33
CA ASN A 57 4.47 28.55 -15.00
C ASN A 57 4.60 27.29 -14.13
N SER A 58 5.53 27.26 -13.21
CA SER A 58 5.72 26.23 -12.22
C SER A 58 5.02 26.53 -10.88
N ALA A 59 4.11 27.50 -10.86
CA ALA A 59 3.35 28.00 -9.71
C ALA A 59 4.23 28.51 -8.53
N TYR A 60 5.47 28.86 -8.80
CA TYR A 60 6.34 29.52 -7.83
C TYR A 60 6.12 31.03 -7.86
N ILE A 61 5.37 31.55 -6.91
CA ILE A 61 4.97 32.96 -6.79
C ILE A 61 5.08 33.36 -5.32
N PRO A 62 6.31 33.63 -4.79
CA PRO A 62 6.53 33.91 -3.37
C PRO A 62 5.71 35.08 -2.84
N GLU A 63 5.48 36.12 -3.67
CA GLU A 63 4.70 37.30 -3.30
C GLU A 63 3.23 36.96 -2.95
N ASN A 64 2.74 35.81 -3.42
CA ASN A 64 1.37 35.33 -3.17
C ASN A 64 1.33 34.13 -2.20
N GLY A 65 2.40 33.89 -1.45
CA GLY A 65 2.49 32.78 -0.49
C GLY A 65 2.76 31.40 -1.10
N MET A 66 3.07 31.34 -2.40
CA MET A 66 3.46 30.11 -3.08
C MET A 66 4.99 29.97 -3.07
N ASN A 67 5.54 29.57 -1.92
CA ASN A 67 6.96 29.55 -1.65
C ASN A 67 7.67 28.23 -2.01
N GLU A 68 6.92 27.18 -2.36
CA GLU A 68 7.47 25.91 -2.78
C GLU A 68 7.10 25.59 -4.22
N PRO A 69 8.07 25.15 -5.05
CA PRO A 69 7.78 24.70 -6.39
C PRO A 69 6.91 23.44 -6.30
N PHE A 70 5.76 23.45 -6.96
CA PHE A 70 4.97 22.23 -7.11
C PHE A 70 5.64 21.28 -8.11
N ASP A 71 5.49 19.98 -7.89
CA ASP A 71 5.97 18.97 -8.84
C ASP A 71 4.98 18.87 -10.02
N PRO A 72 5.36 19.36 -11.22
CA PRO A 72 4.48 19.31 -12.40
C PRO A 72 4.20 17.89 -12.88
N LEU A 73 4.92 16.88 -12.36
CA LEU A 73 4.68 15.47 -12.64
C LEU A 73 3.47 14.91 -11.87
N LEU A 74 3.11 15.57 -10.76
CA LEU A 74 2.08 15.07 -9.85
C LEU A 74 0.82 15.95 -9.79
N MET A 75 0.84 17.14 -10.41
CA MET A 75 -0.26 18.10 -10.29
C MET A 75 -0.65 18.72 -11.61
N HIS A 76 -1.96 18.83 -11.83
CA HIS A 76 -2.56 19.56 -12.96
C HIS A 76 -2.96 20.96 -12.50
N GLN A 77 -2.45 22.00 -13.19
CA GLN A 77 -2.79 23.40 -12.92
C GLN A 77 -3.88 23.90 -13.89
N LYS A 78 -4.97 24.41 -13.33
CA LYS A 78 -5.92 25.26 -14.08
C LYS A 78 -5.78 26.68 -13.58
N SER A 79 -5.54 27.61 -14.50
CA SER A 79 -5.49 29.04 -14.20
C SER A 79 -6.62 29.79 -14.86
N THR A 80 -7.23 30.73 -14.14
CA THR A 80 -8.19 31.67 -14.69
C THR A 80 -7.62 33.08 -14.48
N VAL A 81 -7.53 33.84 -15.56
CA VAL A 81 -6.95 35.19 -15.54
C VAL A 81 -8.07 36.18 -15.92
N HIS A 82 -8.29 37.16 -15.08
CA HIS A 82 -9.17 38.29 -15.39
C HIS A 82 -8.31 39.46 -15.87
N VAL A 83 -8.51 39.87 -17.13
CA VAL A 83 -7.80 40.99 -17.77
C VAL A 83 -8.78 42.13 -17.97
N LYS A 84 -8.43 43.33 -17.52
CA LYS A 84 -9.14 44.57 -17.78
C LYS A 84 -8.16 45.63 -18.27
N ASP A 85 -8.47 46.28 -19.33
CA ASP A 85 -7.66 47.33 -19.97
C ASP A 85 -6.23 46.90 -20.32
N GLY A 86 -6.05 45.60 -20.72
CA GLY A 86 -4.76 45.02 -21.04
C GLY A 86 -3.90 44.63 -19.84
N GLU A 87 -4.37 44.86 -18.62
CA GLU A 87 -3.70 44.49 -17.37
C GLU A 87 -4.41 43.33 -16.67
N VAL A 88 -3.58 42.40 -16.12
CA VAL A 88 -4.11 41.32 -15.30
C VAL A 88 -4.52 41.89 -13.93
N LYS A 89 -5.83 41.94 -13.68
CA LYS A 89 -6.40 42.43 -12.42
C LYS A 89 -6.56 41.33 -11.37
N GLN A 90 -6.73 40.09 -11.83
CA GLN A 90 -6.93 38.97 -10.92
C GLN A 90 -6.48 37.66 -11.55
N TYR A 91 -5.82 36.82 -10.78
CA TYR A 91 -5.32 35.52 -11.19
C TYR A 91 -5.70 34.48 -10.16
N TRP A 92 -6.36 33.41 -10.61
CA TRP A 92 -6.66 32.23 -9.78
C TRP A 92 -5.93 31.03 -10.35
N ALA A 93 -5.10 30.39 -9.52
CA ALA A 93 -4.52 29.09 -9.83
C ALA A 93 -5.24 28.03 -8.97
N ARG A 94 -5.78 27.01 -9.62
CA ARG A 94 -6.32 25.83 -8.94
C ARG A 94 -5.41 24.65 -9.27
N LEU A 95 -4.75 24.11 -8.26
CA LEU A 95 -3.96 22.89 -8.36
C LEU A 95 -4.86 21.71 -8.05
N SER A 96 -4.81 20.68 -8.87
CA SER A 96 -5.47 19.39 -8.63
C SER A 96 -4.50 18.26 -8.95
N PRO A 97 -4.53 17.13 -8.20
CA PRO A 97 -3.70 15.98 -8.53
C PRO A 97 -3.98 15.49 -9.96
N ASP A 98 -2.92 15.31 -10.75
CA ASP A 98 -3.00 14.61 -12.03
C ASP A 98 -3.03 13.11 -11.75
N LYS A 99 -4.22 12.55 -11.66
CA LYS A 99 -4.43 11.14 -11.30
C LYS A 99 -3.81 10.19 -12.33
N GLU A 100 -3.94 10.50 -13.62
CA GLU A 100 -3.42 9.62 -14.69
C GLU A 100 -1.89 9.58 -14.67
N ARG A 101 -1.27 10.72 -14.49
CA ARG A 101 0.19 10.84 -14.43
C ARG A 101 0.77 10.27 -13.14
N TYR A 102 0.07 10.43 -12.02
CA TYR A 102 0.41 9.78 -10.75
C TYR A 102 0.40 8.25 -10.88
N GLU A 103 -0.65 7.69 -11.50
CA GLU A 103 -0.75 6.24 -11.75
C GLU A 103 0.34 5.75 -12.72
N GLU A 104 0.72 6.55 -13.71
CA GLU A 104 1.80 6.17 -14.64
C GLU A 104 3.18 6.16 -13.96
N VAL A 105 3.50 7.18 -13.17
CA VAL A 105 4.74 7.24 -12.36
C VAL A 105 4.77 6.08 -11.36
N ARG A 106 3.64 5.80 -10.72
CA ARG A 106 3.50 4.68 -9.80
C ARG A 106 3.70 3.34 -10.50
N ARG A 107 3.06 3.12 -11.65
CA ARG A 107 3.22 1.90 -12.46
C ARG A 107 4.66 1.71 -12.93
N GLN A 108 5.34 2.79 -13.32
CA GLN A 108 6.75 2.71 -13.73
C GLN A 108 7.65 2.39 -12.53
N ALA A 109 7.44 3.03 -11.38
CA ALA A 109 8.18 2.74 -10.15
C ALA A 109 7.99 1.27 -9.71
N LEU A 110 6.77 0.72 -9.86
CA LEU A 110 6.50 -0.70 -9.61
C LEU A 110 7.22 -1.61 -10.58
N LYS A 111 7.22 -1.30 -11.89
CA LYS A 111 7.96 -2.07 -12.89
C LYS A 111 9.47 -2.09 -12.61
N ASP A 112 10.03 -0.96 -12.23
CA ASP A 112 11.45 -0.84 -11.92
C ASP A 112 11.78 -1.57 -10.60
N PHE A 113 10.89 -1.50 -9.61
CA PHE A 113 10.98 -2.27 -8.37
C PHE A 113 10.95 -3.78 -8.61
N VAL A 114 10.06 -4.26 -9.48
CA VAL A 114 9.94 -5.70 -9.82
C VAL A 114 11.15 -6.19 -10.60
N LYS A 115 11.78 -5.36 -11.44
CA LYS A 115 13.01 -5.74 -12.17
C LYS A 115 14.18 -6.07 -11.26
N ASP A 116 14.30 -5.35 -10.13
CA ASP A 116 15.38 -5.54 -9.16
C ASP A 116 15.12 -6.65 -8.15
N LEU A 117 13.90 -7.21 -8.13
CA LEU A 117 13.59 -8.37 -7.31
C LEU A 117 14.10 -9.64 -8.00
N PRO A 118 15.00 -10.42 -7.36
CA PRO A 118 15.48 -11.66 -7.96
C PRO A 118 14.29 -12.60 -8.18
N ARG A 119 14.11 -13.04 -9.44
CA ARG A 119 13.10 -14.03 -9.78
C ARG A 119 13.42 -15.34 -9.07
N ILE A 120 12.39 -15.93 -8.49
CA ILE A 120 12.56 -17.13 -7.67
C ILE A 120 12.72 -18.34 -8.59
N LYS A 121 13.68 -19.21 -8.26
CA LYS A 121 13.80 -20.50 -8.90
C LYS A 121 12.73 -21.44 -8.32
N PRO A 122 12.05 -22.24 -9.16
CA PRO A 122 11.08 -23.22 -8.69
C PRO A 122 11.66 -24.11 -7.61
N THR A 123 10.94 -24.29 -6.52
CA THR A 123 11.32 -25.19 -5.43
C THR A 123 10.64 -26.54 -5.61
N LYS A 124 11.31 -27.62 -5.21
CA LYS A 124 10.72 -28.97 -5.26
C LYS A 124 10.12 -29.29 -3.90
N PHE A 125 8.83 -29.59 -3.86
CA PHE A 125 8.21 -30.18 -2.68
C PHE A 125 8.75 -31.60 -2.47
N LYS A 126 9.28 -31.89 -1.30
CA LYS A 126 9.90 -33.20 -0.98
C LYS A 126 9.04 -34.00 0.00
N GLY A 127 7.93 -33.46 0.46
CA GLY A 127 7.05 -34.08 1.42
C GLY A 127 6.00 -35.01 0.81
N LYS A 128 5.19 -35.61 1.69
CA LYS A 128 3.96 -36.33 1.33
C LYS A 128 2.78 -35.51 1.86
N ALA A 129 2.02 -34.90 0.97
CA ALA A 129 0.87 -34.08 1.34
C ALA A 129 -0.41 -34.94 1.43
N SER A 130 -1.24 -34.64 2.43
CA SER A 130 -2.58 -35.19 2.50
C SER A 130 -3.44 -34.60 1.39
N GLN A 131 -4.03 -35.44 0.55
CA GLN A 131 -4.82 -35.03 -0.62
C GLN A 131 -6.21 -34.50 -0.24
N ASP A 132 -6.67 -34.80 0.97
CA ASP A 132 -7.99 -34.43 1.48
C ASP A 132 -7.97 -33.19 2.38
N LEU A 133 -6.79 -32.58 2.57
CA LEU A 133 -6.61 -31.42 3.43
C LEU A 133 -6.18 -30.17 2.66
N MET A 134 -6.71 -29.03 3.14
CA MET A 134 -6.30 -27.68 2.77
C MET A 134 -5.98 -26.89 4.05
N ALA A 135 -4.82 -26.22 4.08
CA ALA A 135 -4.45 -25.32 5.16
C ALA A 135 -4.81 -23.87 4.79
N CYS A 136 -5.50 -23.15 5.65
CA CYS A 136 -5.85 -21.76 5.51
C CYS A 136 -5.08 -20.91 6.52
N TYR A 137 -4.40 -19.88 6.05
CA TYR A 137 -3.63 -18.92 6.85
C TYR A 137 -4.21 -17.52 6.71
N PRO A 138 -5.24 -17.15 7.50
CA PRO A 138 -5.78 -15.80 7.51
C PRO A 138 -4.80 -14.83 8.20
N LEU A 139 -4.44 -13.75 7.51
CA LEU A 139 -3.63 -12.65 8.00
C LEU A 139 -4.54 -11.45 8.19
N GLY A 140 -4.93 -11.16 9.42
CA GLY A 140 -5.75 -10.00 9.76
C GLY A 140 -4.89 -8.75 9.89
N ASP A 141 -5.17 -7.76 9.07
CA ASP A 141 -4.70 -6.37 9.22
C ASP A 141 -3.21 -6.24 9.58
N PRO A 142 -2.28 -6.64 8.71
CA PRO A 142 -0.85 -6.64 9.01
C PRO A 142 -0.27 -5.24 9.27
N HIS A 143 -0.85 -4.19 8.69
CA HIS A 143 -0.41 -2.80 8.83
C HIS A 143 1.10 -2.63 8.74
N ILE A 144 1.74 -3.28 7.76
CA ILE A 144 3.18 -3.17 7.54
C ILE A 144 3.53 -1.72 7.28
N GLY A 145 4.42 -1.18 8.09
CA GLY A 145 4.82 0.24 8.04
C GLY A 145 4.25 1.09 9.15
N MET A 146 3.35 0.55 9.98
CA MET A 146 2.86 1.23 11.17
C MET A 146 4.00 1.39 12.18
N MET A 147 3.99 2.52 12.89
CA MET A 147 4.81 2.78 14.07
C MET A 147 3.92 2.85 15.30
N ALA A 148 4.39 2.31 16.42
CA ALA A 148 3.81 2.56 17.74
C ALA A 148 4.93 2.79 18.75
N TRP A 149 4.71 3.77 19.64
CA TRP A 149 5.64 4.13 20.69
C TRP A 149 5.19 3.51 22.02
N GLY A 150 6.08 2.76 22.67
CA GLY A 150 5.75 1.95 23.82
C GLY A 150 5.23 2.74 25.02
N GLU A 151 5.71 3.97 25.25
CA GLU A 151 5.23 4.81 26.36
C GLU A 151 3.76 5.23 26.17
N GLU A 152 3.30 5.40 24.94
CA GLU A 152 1.91 5.77 24.63
C GLU A 152 1.01 4.53 24.49
N SER A 153 1.46 3.55 23.71
CA SER A 153 0.64 2.40 23.31
C SER A 153 0.83 1.16 24.21
N GLY A 154 1.87 1.17 25.04
CA GLY A 154 2.28 0.04 25.90
C GLY A 154 3.14 -1.00 25.19
N GLN A 155 3.45 -0.81 23.90
CA GLN A 155 4.30 -1.71 23.10
C GLN A 155 4.92 -0.96 21.93
N ASP A 156 6.24 -1.08 21.75
CA ASP A 156 6.90 -0.57 20.56
C ASP A 156 6.56 -1.42 19.33
N TRP A 157 6.37 -0.75 18.18
CA TRP A 157 6.16 -1.40 16.90
C TRP A 157 6.84 -0.64 15.77
N ASP A 158 7.57 -1.37 14.95
CA ASP A 158 8.27 -0.87 13.78
C ASP A 158 8.37 -1.97 12.71
N LEU A 159 8.94 -1.66 11.55
CA LEU A 159 9.12 -2.61 10.45
C LEU A 159 10.02 -3.80 10.83
N LYS A 160 10.96 -3.63 11.76
CA LYS A 160 11.85 -4.71 12.21
C LYS A 160 11.11 -5.68 13.11
N ILE A 161 10.34 -5.15 14.06
CA ILE A 161 9.48 -5.93 14.97
C ILE A 161 8.41 -6.65 14.16
N ALA A 162 7.71 -5.94 13.25
CA ALA A 162 6.72 -6.52 12.35
C ALA A 162 7.30 -7.67 11.52
N THR A 163 8.51 -7.51 10.94
CA THR A 163 9.15 -8.58 10.17
C THR A 163 9.36 -9.83 11.03
N LYS A 164 9.90 -9.69 12.24
CA LYS A 164 10.12 -10.82 13.16
C LYS A 164 8.79 -11.47 13.56
N ALA A 165 7.77 -10.64 13.88
CA ALA A 165 6.45 -11.09 14.32
C ALA A 165 5.76 -11.92 13.22
N PHE A 166 5.53 -11.34 12.07
CA PHE A 166 4.79 -12.02 10.98
C PHE A 166 5.51 -13.27 10.48
N THR A 167 6.82 -13.18 10.24
CA THR A 167 7.56 -14.36 9.74
C THR A 167 7.70 -15.45 10.79
N GLY A 168 7.90 -15.09 12.06
CA GLY A 168 8.03 -16.05 13.15
C GLY A 168 6.72 -16.77 13.48
N VAL A 169 5.62 -16.01 13.60
CA VAL A 169 4.28 -16.58 13.85
C VAL A 169 3.85 -17.46 12.67
N PHE A 170 4.00 -16.97 11.44
CA PHE A 170 3.63 -17.72 10.25
C PHE A 170 4.43 -19.04 10.14
N LYS A 171 5.74 -18.99 10.35
CA LYS A 171 6.57 -20.19 10.36
C LYS A 171 6.09 -21.21 11.39
N ARG A 172 5.73 -20.77 12.60
CA ARG A 172 5.23 -21.65 13.64
C ARG A 172 3.87 -22.25 13.27
N LEU A 173 2.96 -21.47 12.68
CA LEU A 173 1.66 -21.94 12.20
C LEU A 173 1.83 -23.01 11.13
N VAL A 174 2.65 -22.76 10.09
CA VAL A 174 2.90 -23.73 9.03
C VAL A 174 3.48 -25.03 9.59
N ASN A 175 4.44 -24.95 10.50
CA ASN A 175 5.06 -26.13 11.11
C ASN A 175 4.11 -26.90 12.05
N SER A 176 3.03 -26.29 12.52
CA SER A 176 2.03 -26.91 13.38
C SER A 176 0.90 -27.59 12.60
N THR A 177 0.79 -27.30 11.30
CA THR A 177 -0.26 -27.89 10.43
C THR A 177 0.27 -29.14 9.72
N PRO A 178 -0.58 -30.11 9.38
CA PRO A 178 -0.18 -31.21 8.49
C PRO A 178 0.21 -30.66 7.12
N SER A 179 1.08 -31.38 6.42
CA SER A 179 1.37 -31.10 5.01
C SER A 179 0.12 -31.39 4.17
N CYS A 180 -0.41 -30.36 3.51
CA CYS A 180 -1.67 -30.40 2.76
C CYS A 180 -1.43 -30.35 1.26
N LYS A 181 -2.38 -30.90 0.48
CA LYS A 181 -2.43 -30.75 -0.97
C LYS A 181 -2.42 -29.28 -1.40
N GLN A 182 -3.11 -28.43 -0.65
CA GLN A 182 -3.24 -27.01 -0.92
C GLN A 182 -3.09 -26.21 0.38
N ALA A 183 -2.37 -25.10 0.31
CA ALA A 183 -2.42 -24.05 1.31
C ALA A 183 -2.95 -22.76 0.69
N VAL A 184 -3.68 -21.97 1.46
CA VAL A 184 -4.14 -20.64 1.04
C VAL A 184 -3.70 -19.60 2.07
N ILE A 185 -2.93 -18.62 1.62
CA ILE A 185 -2.61 -17.43 2.40
C ILE A 185 -3.66 -16.39 2.07
N PHE A 186 -4.50 -16.06 3.02
CA PHE A 186 -5.52 -15.03 2.91
C PHE A 186 -4.98 -13.74 3.55
N ASN A 187 -4.45 -12.82 2.77
CA ASN A 187 -4.31 -11.46 3.23
C ASN A 187 -5.69 -10.82 3.25
N LEU A 188 -6.19 -10.51 4.44
CA LEU A 188 -7.55 -10.02 4.66
C LEU A 188 -7.70 -8.50 4.48
N GLY A 189 -6.71 -7.85 3.88
CA GLY A 189 -6.68 -6.39 3.65
C GLY A 189 -5.88 -5.65 4.71
N ASP A 190 -5.67 -4.36 4.48
CA ASP A 190 -4.84 -3.49 5.32
C ASP A 190 -3.43 -4.08 5.56
N TYR A 191 -2.89 -4.72 4.50
CA TYR A 191 -1.54 -5.28 4.56
C TYR A 191 -0.49 -4.19 4.73
N PHE A 192 -0.61 -3.12 3.93
CA PHE A 192 0.21 -1.92 4.08
C PHE A 192 -0.53 -0.89 4.91
N HIS A 193 0.19 -0.23 5.81
CA HIS A 193 -0.40 0.78 6.69
C HIS A 193 -0.83 2.05 5.96
N SER A 194 -0.22 2.35 4.80
CA SER A 194 -0.57 3.50 3.96
C SER A 194 -0.43 3.17 2.48
N ASP A 195 -1.26 3.78 1.64
CA ASP A 195 -1.22 3.65 0.19
C ASP A 195 -0.58 4.85 -0.53
N ASN A 196 -0.13 5.84 0.23
CA ASN A 196 0.45 7.07 -0.30
C ASN A 196 1.68 7.53 0.49
N MET A 197 2.47 8.44 -0.11
CA MET A 197 3.66 9.02 0.53
C MET A 197 3.36 10.07 1.60
N LYS A 198 2.10 10.48 1.76
CA LYS A 198 1.69 11.49 2.74
C LYS A 198 1.47 10.91 4.14
N GLY A 199 1.38 9.58 4.27
CA GLY A 199 1.09 8.92 5.54
C GLY A 199 -0.32 9.25 6.06
N VAL A 200 -1.30 9.25 5.15
CA VAL A 200 -2.72 9.46 5.48
C VAL A 200 -3.57 8.38 4.82
N THR A 201 -4.72 8.07 5.40
CA THR A 201 -5.69 7.17 4.75
C THR A 201 -6.33 7.90 3.56
N ASP A 202 -6.38 7.24 2.39
CA ASP A 202 -6.85 7.88 1.15
C ASP A 202 -8.32 8.29 1.21
N ARG A 203 -9.17 7.51 1.89
CA ARG A 203 -10.61 7.76 1.96
C ARG A 203 -11.01 8.82 2.98
N SER A 204 -10.37 8.81 4.15
CA SER A 204 -10.78 9.66 5.28
C SER A 204 -9.77 10.74 5.66
N GLY A 205 -8.53 10.69 5.12
CA GLY A 205 -7.49 11.67 5.39
C GLY A 205 -6.93 11.61 6.83
N HIS A 206 -7.14 10.51 7.56
CA HIS A 206 -6.56 10.33 8.88
C HIS A 206 -5.03 10.23 8.79
N VAL A 207 -4.33 10.98 9.62
CA VAL A 207 -2.86 10.92 9.74
C VAL A 207 -2.47 9.59 10.36
N LEU A 208 -1.47 8.95 9.78
CA LEU A 208 -0.97 7.64 10.17
C LEU A 208 0.45 7.75 10.74
N ASP A 209 0.71 7.06 11.84
CA ASP A 209 2.04 6.93 12.40
C ASP A 209 2.86 5.90 11.61
N MET A 210 3.87 6.38 10.86
CA MET A 210 4.63 5.59 9.91
C MET A 210 6.05 5.31 10.38
N ASP A 211 6.51 4.05 10.30
CA ASP A 211 7.95 3.73 10.42
C ASP A 211 8.67 3.96 9.10
N GLY A 212 9.08 5.20 8.89
CA GLY A 212 9.93 5.60 7.80
C GLY A 212 9.18 5.86 6.49
N ARG A 213 9.89 5.72 5.37
CA ARG A 213 9.39 6.12 4.06
C ARG A 213 8.53 5.04 3.40
N PHE A 214 7.56 5.45 2.58
CA PHE A 214 6.67 4.59 1.79
C PHE A 214 7.42 3.47 1.03
N ALA A 215 8.52 3.79 0.34
CA ALA A 215 9.31 2.79 -0.39
C ALA A 215 9.97 1.74 0.52
N LYS A 216 10.41 2.14 1.75
CA LYS A 216 10.94 1.20 2.76
C LYS A 216 9.84 0.24 3.22
N MET A 217 8.65 0.75 3.51
CA MET A 217 7.48 -0.02 3.90
C MET A 217 7.12 -1.06 2.82
N LYS A 218 6.94 -0.63 1.58
CA LYS A 218 6.63 -1.53 0.44
C LYS A 218 7.69 -2.64 0.32
N ARG A 219 8.97 -2.28 0.33
CA ARG A 219 10.08 -3.25 0.22
C ARG A 219 10.07 -4.30 1.33
N VAL A 220 9.83 -3.89 2.57
CA VAL A 220 9.74 -4.80 3.72
C VAL A 220 8.50 -5.69 3.62
N GLY A 221 7.34 -5.12 3.27
CA GLY A 221 6.10 -5.89 3.11
C GLY A 221 6.22 -6.99 2.04
N TYR A 222 6.75 -6.66 0.86
CA TYR A 222 7.03 -7.68 -0.16
C TYR A 222 7.99 -8.77 0.33
N LYS A 223 9.03 -8.39 1.09
CA LYS A 223 9.96 -9.38 1.67
C LYS A 223 9.26 -10.30 2.66
N ILE A 224 8.41 -9.78 3.54
CA ILE A 224 7.62 -10.58 4.49
C ILE A 224 6.72 -11.57 3.74
N MET A 225 5.92 -11.09 2.79
CA MET A 225 5.00 -11.95 2.02
C MET A 225 5.77 -13.04 1.26
N ARG A 226 6.91 -12.71 0.65
CA ARG A 226 7.76 -13.70 -0.02
C ARG A 226 8.26 -14.78 0.94
N MET A 227 8.75 -14.39 2.11
CA MET A 227 9.20 -15.36 3.14
C MET A 227 8.07 -16.30 3.57
N MET A 228 6.85 -15.78 3.71
CA MET A 228 5.68 -16.60 4.03
C MET A 228 5.31 -17.57 2.90
N ILE A 229 5.29 -17.09 1.64
CA ILE A 229 5.03 -17.92 0.45
C ILE A 229 6.08 -19.03 0.34
N GLU A 230 7.35 -18.69 0.42
CA GLU A 230 8.46 -19.64 0.31
C GLU A 230 8.34 -20.73 1.39
N HIS A 231 8.06 -20.33 2.63
CA HIS A 231 7.89 -21.28 3.73
C HIS A 231 6.65 -22.20 3.55
N ALA A 232 5.53 -21.65 3.06
CA ALA A 232 4.35 -22.45 2.73
C ALA A 232 4.63 -23.44 1.59
N LEU A 233 5.41 -23.05 0.56
CA LEU A 233 5.83 -23.93 -0.56
C LEU A 233 6.78 -25.04 -0.13
N GLU A 234 7.56 -24.83 0.93
CA GLU A 234 8.41 -25.90 1.51
C GLU A 234 7.56 -26.98 2.21
N HIS A 235 6.41 -26.63 2.75
CA HIS A 235 5.59 -27.49 3.61
C HIS A 235 4.37 -28.10 2.92
N HIS A 236 3.80 -27.43 1.91
CA HIS A 236 2.59 -27.83 1.19
C HIS A 236 2.86 -28.11 -0.29
N GLU A 237 2.02 -28.93 -0.90
CA GLU A 237 2.19 -29.31 -2.32
C GLU A 237 1.91 -28.13 -3.25
N LYS A 238 0.83 -27.35 -2.99
CA LYS A 238 0.46 -26.15 -3.74
C LYS A 238 0.11 -25.01 -2.78
N VAL A 239 0.36 -23.78 -3.19
CA VAL A 239 0.03 -22.57 -2.44
C VAL A 239 -0.79 -21.63 -3.31
N ARG A 240 -1.84 -21.04 -2.75
CA ARG A 240 -2.59 -19.94 -3.33
C ARG A 240 -2.48 -18.71 -2.43
N VAL A 241 -2.31 -17.53 -3.03
CA VAL A 241 -2.31 -16.25 -2.31
C VAL A 241 -3.51 -15.43 -2.78
N ILE A 242 -4.25 -14.90 -1.83
CA ILE A 242 -5.37 -13.99 -2.04
C ILE A 242 -5.09 -12.70 -1.29
N ASN A 243 -5.24 -11.55 -1.95
CA ASN A 243 -5.08 -10.24 -1.35
C ASN A 243 -6.41 -9.49 -1.40
N SER A 244 -7.11 -9.43 -0.29
CA SER A 244 -8.29 -8.60 -0.16
C SER A 244 -7.93 -7.13 -0.10
N ILE A 245 -8.74 -6.29 -0.72
CA ILE A 245 -8.58 -4.83 -0.71
C ILE A 245 -8.99 -4.29 0.66
N GLY A 246 -8.07 -3.59 1.34
CA GLY A 246 -8.34 -2.90 2.60
C GLY A 246 -8.67 -1.41 2.40
N ASN A 247 -8.96 -0.70 3.50
CA ASN A 247 -9.17 0.76 3.44
C ASN A 247 -7.88 1.57 3.61
N HIS A 248 -6.79 0.93 4.04
CA HIS A 248 -5.46 1.53 4.12
C HIS A 248 -4.62 1.27 2.87
N ASP A 249 -4.95 0.26 2.06
CA ASP A 249 -4.13 -0.20 0.95
C ASP A 249 -4.94 -0.69 -0.26
N ASP A 250 -6.03 -0.01 -0.59
CA ASP A 250 -6.92 -0.44 -1.67
C ASP A 250 -6.21 -0.58 -3.03
N THR A 251 -5.28 0.29 -3.35
CA THR A 251 -4.44 0.17 -4.54
C THR A 251 -3.24 -0.76 -4.28
N GLY A 252 -2.63 -0.67 -3.10
CA GLY A 252 -1.46 -1.47 -2.72
C GLY A 252 -1.70 -2.96 -2.68
N ALA A 253 -2.91 -3.39 -2.35
CA ALA A 253 -3.31 -4.81 -2.38
C ALA A 253 -3.35 -5.36 -3.82
N ILE A 254 -3.92 -4.60 -4.77
CA ILE A 254 -3.95 -4.95 -6.20
C ILE A 254 -2.53 -5.01 -6.77
N ASP A 255 -1.71 -3.98 -6.49
CA ASP A 255 -0.32 -3.93 -6.91
C ASP A 255 0.48 -5.13 -6.41
N MET A 256 0.25 -5.52 -5.15
CA MET A 256 0.94 -6.66 -4.56
C MET A 256 0.53 -7.97 -5.24
N ALA A 257 -0.76 -8.16 -5.54
CA ALA A 257 -1.24 -9.34 -6.23
C ALA A 257 -0.58 -9.49 -7.61
N ILE A 258 -0.60 -8.44 -8.43
CA ILE A 258 0.01 -8.42 -9.76
C ILE A 258 1.52 -8.65 -9.66
N SER A 259 2.21 -7.93 -8.76
CA SER A 259 3.65 -8.07 -8.60
C SER A 259 4.08 -9.47 -8.15
N LEU A 260 3.34 -10.08 -7.23
CA LEU A 260 3.63 -11.45 -6.79
C LEU A 260 3.41 -12.47 -7.90
N ALA A 261 2.36 -12.31 -8.73
CA ALA A 261 2.13 -13.16 -9.88
C ALA A 261 3.32 -13.11 -10.86
N GLU A 262 3.86 -11.93 -11.14
CA GLU A 262 5.03 -11.72 -12.00
C GLU A 262 6.33 -12.29 -11.39
N ILE A 263 6.56 -12.06 -10.08
CA ILE A 263 7.75 -12.55 -9.36
C ILE A 263 7.81 -14.07 -9.39
N TYR A 264 6.66 -14.72 -9.28
CA TYR A 264 6.54 -16.18 -9.19
C TYR A 264 6.05 -16.83 -10.49
N GLU A 265 6.11 -16.15 -11.63
CA GLU A 265 5.64 -16.68 -12.94
C GLU A 265 6.20 -18.08 -13.28
N ASN A 266 7.39 -18.40 -12.78
CA ASN A 266 8.07 -19.68 -13.01
C ASN A 266 7.85 -20.72 -11.89
N GLU A 267 7.05 -20.43 -10.85
CA GLU A 267 6.72 -21.41 -9.80
C GLU A 267 5.33 -22.02 -10.03
N PRO A 268 5.23 -23.19 -10.65
CA PRO A 268 3.95 -23.80 -11.05
C PRO A 268 3.08 -24.24 -9.87
N ARG A 269 3.64 -24.26 -8.66
CA ARG A 269 2.91 -24.65 -7.44
C ARG A 269 2.28 -23.43 -6.72
N LEU A 270 2.59 -22.20 -7.17
CA LEU A 270 1.97 -20.99 -6.64
C LEU A 270 0.93 -20.44 -7.60
N THR A 271 -0.21 -20.08 -7.06
CA THR A 271 -1.24 -19.29 -7.76
C THR A 271 -1.51 -18.03 -6.98
N VAL A 272 -1.40 -16.88 -7.60
CA VAL A 272 -1.80 -15.59 -7.01
C VAL A 272 -3.11 -15.16 -7.64
N ASP A 273 -4.09 -14.80 -6.82
CA ASP A 273 -5.35 -14.24 -7.29
C ASP A 273 -5.13 -12.76 -7.64
N ILE A 274 -5.21 -12.44 -8.93
CA ILE A 274 -5.01 -11.07 -9.46
C ILE A 274 -6.33 -10.34 -9.75
N SER A 275 -7.45 -10.92 -9.35
CA SER A 275 -8.75 -10.29 -9.53
C SER A 275 -8.85 -8.98 -8.74
N PRO A 276 -9.29 -7.87 -9.34
CA PRO A 276 -9.43 -6.58 -8.66
C PRO A 276 -10.74 -6.47 -7.85
N THR A 277 -11.50 -7.55 -7.73
CA THR A 277 -12.73 -7.56 -6.93
C THR A 277 -12.40 -7.50 -5.43
N PRO A 278 -13.22 -6.85 -4.60
CA PRO A 278 -13.06 -6.92 -3.15
C PRO A 278 -13.53 -8.26 -2.55
N TYR A 279 -14.17 -9.12 -3.33
CA TYR A 279 -14.68 -10.42 -2.92
C TYR A 279 -13.92 -11.54 -3.63
N HIS A 280 -13.31 -12.44 -2.85
CA HIS A 280 -12.58 -13.58 -3.41
C HIS A 280 -13.14 -14.87 -2.84
N TYR A 281 -13.03 -15.96 -3.61
CA TYR A 281 -13.60 -17.23 -3.24
C TYR A 281 -12.64 -18.39 -3.46
N VAL A 282 -12.70 -19.38 -2.57
CA VAL A 282 -11.97 -20.65 -2.66
C VAL A 282 -12.94 -21.80 -2.47
N ARG A 283 -12.99 -22.69 -3.43
CA ARG A 283 -13.70 -23.97 -3.32
C ARG A 283 -12.72 -25.10 -3.02
N PHE A 284 -13.03 -25.91 -2.00
CA PHE A 284 -12.29 -27.13 -1.69
C PHE A 284 -13.23 -28.24 -1.23
N GLY A 285 -13.49 -29.20 -2.12
CA GLY A 285 -14.46 -30.27 -1.85
C GLY A 285 -15.85 -29.74 -1.49
N ALA A 286 -16.36 -30.11 -0.32
CA ALA A 286 -17.66 -29.66 0.19
C ALA A 286 -17.61 -28.27 0.87
N THR A 287 -16.47 -27.56 0.82
CA THR A 287 -16.29 -26.29 1.51
C THR A 287 -16.16 -25.13 0.51
N LEU A 288 -16.84 -24.01 0.77
CA LEU A 288 -16.71 -22.74 0.08
C LEU A 288 -16.29 -21.67 1.09
N ILE A 289 -15.18 -20.99 0.81
CA ILE A 289 -14.63 -19.90 1.65
C ILE A 289 -14.66 -18.60 0.84
N GLY A 290 -15.25 -17.55 1.40
CA GLY A 290 -15.17 -16.20 0.90
C GLY A 290 -14.24 -15.34 1.76
N THR A 291 -13.63 -14.30 1.17
CA THR A 291 -12.88 -13.30 1.92
C THR A 291 -13.19 -11.89 1.42
N HIS A 292 -13.26 -10.99 2.37
CA HIS A 292 -13.48 -9.55 2.18
C HIS A 292 -12.91 -8.83 3.41
N HIS A 293 -12.30 -7.66 3.24
CA HIS A 293 -11.70 -6.98 4.39
C HIS A 293 -12.72 -6.67 5.51
N GLY A 294 -13.92 -6.26 5.19
CA GLY A 294 -14.97 -5.97 6.18
C GLY A 294 -15.39 -4.51 6.26
N HIS A 295 -14.66 -3.59 5.64
CA HIS A 295 -14.85 -2.14 5.75
C HIS A 295 -16.05 -1.59 4.94
N THR A 296 -16.51 -2.26 3.88
CA THR A 296 -17.61 -1.77 3.03
C THR A 296 -18.89 -2.58 3.18
N THR A 297 -18.80 -3.85 3.58
CA THR A 297 -19.94 -4.77 3.66
C THR A 297 -20.06 -5.36 5.05
N LYS A 298 -21.25 -5.22 5.66
CA LYS A 298 -21.54 -5.78 6.98
C LYS A 298 -21.55 -7.31 6.95
N ALA A 299 -21.16 -7.93 8.06
CA ALA A 299 -21.03 -9.38 8.20
C ALA A 299 -22.33 -10.16 7.86
N ASP A 300 -23.50 -9.60 8.18
CA ASP A 300 -24.81 -10.20 7.88
C ASP A 300 -25.15 -10.20 6.38
N LYS A 301 -24.50 -9.37 5.57
CA LYS A 301 -24.71 -9.31 4.11
C LYS A 301 -23.77 -10.21 3.33
N LEU A 302 -22.61 -10.55 3.88
CA LEU A 302 -21.60 -11.36 3.20
C LEU A 302 -22.10 -12.73 2.71
N PRO A 303 -22.91 -13.49 3.47
CA PRO A 303 -23.49 -14.74 2.97
C PRO A 303 -24.38 -14.58 1.73
N LEU A 304 -25.12 -13.46 1.63
CA LEU A 304 -25.97 -13.17 0.48
C LEU A 304 -25.13 -12.84 -0.77
N VAL A 305 -24.03 -12.12 -0.59
CA VAL A 305 -23.06 -11.85 -1.67
C VAL A 305 -22.50 -13.16 -2.20
N MET A 306 -22.02 -14.06 -1.32
CA MET A 306 -21.50 -15.37 -1.72
C MET A 306 -22.56 -16.22 -2.45
N ALA A 307 -23.79 -16.24 -1.96
CA ALA A 307 -24.87 -17.00 -2.57
C ALA A 307 -25.26 -16.48 -3.97
N THR A 308 -25.06 -15.19 -4.21
CA THR A 308 -25.31 -14.55 -5.51
C THR A 308 -24.15 -14.78 -6.47
N ASP A 309 -22.92 -14.48 -6.03
CA ASP A 309 -21.72 -14.54 -6.88
C ASP A 309 -21.35 -15.98 -7.24
N MET A 310 -21.53 -16.90 -6.28
CA MET A 310 -21.13 -18.32 -6.36
C MET A 310 -22.32 -19.26 -6.24
N ALA A 311 -23.42 -18.97 -6.93
CA ALA A 311 -24.70 -19.66 -6.75
C ALA A 311 -24.62 -21.20 -6.88
N SER A 312 -23.87 -21.71 -7.87
CA SER A 312 -23.65 -23.17 -8.05
C SER A 312 -22.84 -23.75 -6.88
N ASP A 313 -21.69 -23.16 -6.58
CA ASP A 313 -20.83 -23.62 -5.48
C ASP A 313 -21.52 -23.48 -4.12
N TRP A 314 -22.34 -22.43 -3.94
CA TRP A 314 -23.17 -22.26 -2.74
C TRP A 314 -24.16 -23.42 -2.57
N GLY A 315 -24.82 -23.81 -3.63
CA GLY A 315 -25.79 -24.93 -3.60
C GLY A 315 -25.16 -26.29 -3.28
N GLU A 316 -23.95 -26.52 -3.78
CA GLU A 316 -23.21 -27.77 -3.60
C GLU A 316 -22.41 -27.84 -2.30
N ALA A 317 -21.96 -26.67 -1.77
CA ALA A 317 -21.17 -26.64 -0.55
C ALA A 317 -22.02 -27.03 0.67
N LYS A 318 -21.45 -27.87 1.56
CA LYS A 318 -22.01 -28.16 2.87
C LYS A 318 -21.52 -27.20 3.94
N HIS A 319 -20.28 -26.72 3.79
CA HIS A 319 -19.57 -25.84 4.74
C HIS A 319 -19.24 -24.54 4.07
N ARG A 320 -19.67 -23.41 4.66
CA ARG A 320 -19.44 -22.07 4.11
C ARG A 320 -18.87 -21.17 5.17
N TYR A 321 -17.79 -20.48 4.81
CA TYR A 321 -17.06 -19.59 5.71
C TYR A 321 -16.79 -18.25 5.02
N TRP A 322 -16.84 -17.17 5.79
CA TRP A 322 -16.28 -15.88 5.42
C TRP A 322 -15.17 -15.50 6.37
N TYR A 323 -14.03 -15.10 5.84
CA TYR A 323 -12.89 -14.58 6.58
C TYR A 323 -12.77 -13.08 6.34
N THR A 324 -12.71 -12.29 7.43
CA THR A 324 -12.63 -10.83 7.40
C THR A 324 -11.56 -10.29 8.34
N GLY A 325 -11.10 -9.07 8.09
CA GLY A 325 -10.23 -8.26 8.95
C GLY A 325 -10.96 -7.03 9.50
N HIS A 326 -10.33 -5.86 9.41
CA HIS A 326 -10.81 -4.52 9.67
C HIS A 326 -11.06 -4.16 11.14
N ILE A 327 -11.69 -5.01 11.91
CA ILE A 327 -12.07 -4.71 13.29
C ILE A 327 -11.00 -5.09 14.33
N HIS A 328 -9.90 -5.67 13.90
CA HIS A 328 -8.70 -6.05 14.69
C HIS A 328 -8.98 -6.97 15.88
N HIS A 329 -10.16 -7.53 16.01
CA HIS A 329 -10.49 -8.46 17.10
C HIS A 329 -11.27 -9.67 16.59
N ASP A 330 -11.21 -10.79 17.34
CA ASP A 330 -11.93 -12.00 16.99
C ASP A 330 -13.42 -11.79 17.16
N THR A 331 -14.16 -12.07 16.12
CA THR A 331 -15.60 -12.33 16.19
C THR A 331 -15.92 -13.55 15.33
N MET A 332 -16.81 -14.38 15.80
CA MET A 332 -17.37 -15.48 15.01
C MET A 332 -18.86 -15.47 15.15
N LYS A 333 -19.58 -15.36 14.05
CA LYS A 333 -21.03 -15.38 14.03
C LYS A 333 -21.54 -16.29 12.92
N GLU A 334 -22.46 -17.15 13.27
CA GLU A 334 -23.16 -17.99 12.32
C GLU A 334 -24.43 -17.29 11.84
N PHE A 335 -24.54 -17.17 10.52
CA PHE A 335 -25.75 -16.75 9.80
C PHE A 335 -26.29 -17.96 9.09
N SER A 336 -27.58 -17.93 8.63
CA SER A 336 -28.19 -19.07 7.98
C SER A 336 -27.31 -19.65 6.87
N GLY A 337 -26.70 -20.81 7.14
CA GLY A 337 -25.88 -21.56 6.19
C GLY A 337 -24.45 -21.06 5.96
N CYS A 338 -23.95 -20.09 6.74
CA CYS A 338 -22.59 -19.57 6.59
C CYS A 338 -22.04 -19.02 7.91
N LYS A 339 -20.79 -19.32 8.22
CA LYS A 339 -20.04 -18.78 9.35
C LYS A 339 -19.17 -17.60 8.89
N VAL A 340 -19.34 -16.45 9.53
CA VAL A 340 -18.52 -15.24 9.28
C VAL A 340 -17.59 -15.03 10.46
N GLU A 341 -16.30 -14.95 10.19
CA GLU A 341 -15.24 -14.79 11.20
C GLU A 341 -14.35 -13.60 10.86
N SER A 342 -14.07 -12.76 11.86
CA SER A 342 -13.07 -11.71 11.80
C SER A 342 -11.86 -12.14 12.62
N PHE A 343 -10.65 -11.84 12.10
CA PHE A 343 -9.40 -12.26 12.70
C PHE A 343 -8.68 -11.07 13.34
N ARG A 344 -7.90 -11.36 14.38
CA ARG A 344 -7.04 -10.40 15.04
C ARG A 344 -5.85 -10.04 14.16
N THR A 345 -5.28 -8.88 14.44
CA THR A 345 -3.96 -8.49 13.92
C THR A 345 -2.83 -8.94 14.84
N LEU A 346 -1.64 -9.12 14.26
CA LEU A 346 -0.38 -9.22 15.02
C LEU A 346 0.22 -7.85 15.33
N ALA A 347 -0.22 -6.80 14.63
CA ALA A 347 0.28 -5.44 14.82
C ALA A 347 -0.03 -4.93 16.25
N ALA A 348 0.86 -4.10 16.78
CA ALA A 348 0.61 -3.42 18.03
C ALA A 348 -0.55 -2.42 17.91
N LYS A 349 -1.04 -1.94 19.03
CA LYS A 349 -1.96 -0.79 19.04
C LYS A 349 -1.16 0.45 18.66
N ASP A 350 -1.63 1.20 17.68
CA ASP A 350 -1.15 2.54 17.41
C ASP A 350 -1.77 3.59 18.39
N ALA A 351 -1.45 4.85 18.20
CA ALA A 351 -2.02 5.93 18.99
C ALA A 351 -3.56 5.95 18.88
N TYR A 352 -4.11 5.80 17.66
CA TYR A 352 -5.54 5.78 17.43
C TYR A 352 -6.24 4.67 18.23
N ALA A 353 -5.79 3.43 18.14
CA ALA A 353 -6.34 2.29 18.87
C ALA A 353 -6.22 2.48 20.40
N THR A 354 -5.13 3.09 20.84
CA THR A 354 -4.88 3.38 22.26
C THR A 354 -5.88 4.39 22.80
N TRP A 355 -6.12 5.48 22.10
CA TRP A 355 -7.03 6.54 22.48
C TRP A 355 -8.49 6.10 22.45
N HIS A 356 -8.88 5.23 21.53
CA HIS A 356 -10.24 4.69 21.41
C HIS A 356 -10.51 3.47 22.30
N GLY A 357 -9.53 3.05 23.11
CA GLY A 357 -9.73 1.97 24.07
C GLY A 357 -9.71 0.57 23.48
N TYR A 358 -9.23 0.37 22.25
CA TYR A 358 -9.11 -0.95 21.64
C TYR A 358 -8.01 -1.78 22.34
N ARG A 359 -8.35 -3.00 22.78
CA ARG A 359 -7.50 -3.84 23.63
C ARG A 359 -7.54 -5.31 23.21
N ALA A 360 -7.56 -5.60 21.91
CA ALA A 360 -7.51 -6.97 21.41
C ALA A 360 -6.14 -7.62 21.67
N GLY A 361 -6.11 -8.94 21.78
CA GLY A 361 -4.87 -9.71 21.80
C GLY A 361 -4.21 -9.77 20.43
N GLN A 362 -2.97 -10.23 20.38
CA GLN A 362 -2.16 -10.37 19.15
C GLN A 362 -1.91 -11.85 18.89
N ASP A 363 -2.63 -12.42 17.97
CA ASP A 363 -2.45 -13.81 17.53
C ASP A 363 -2.77 -13.96 16.03
N SER A 364 -2.35 -15.08 15.49
CA SER A 364 -2.76 -15.51 14.15
C SER A 364 -3.11 -16.99 14.18
N LYS A 365 -3.87 -17.43 13.19
CA LYS A 365 -4.43 -18.78 13.15
C LYS A 365 -4.06 -19.52 11.88
N ALA A 366 -3.99 -20.84 11.97
CA ALA A 366 -4.05 -21.75 10.85
C ALA A 366 -5.29 -22.64 11.01
N ILE A 367 -6.06 -22.77 9.93
CA ILE A 367 -7.30 -23.56 9.92
C ILE A 367 -7.12 -24.68 8.91
N VAL A 368 -7.31 -25.92 9.33
CA VAL A 368 -7.24 -27.09 8.46
C VAL A 368 -8.65 -27.50 8.04
N ILE A 369 -8.86 -27.50 6.73
CA ILE A 369 -10.14 -27.86 6.09
C ILE A 369 -10.01 -29.24 5.48
N HIS A 370 -10.91 -30.15 5.86
CA HIS A 370 -11.06 -31.44 5.20
C HIS A 370 -12.02 -31.30 4.01
N ARG A 371 -11.72 -32.04 2.93
CA ARG A 371 -12.46 -31.98 1.67
C ARG A 371 -13.98 -32.23 1.85
N GLU A 372 -14.38 -33.07 2.76
CA GLU A 372 -15.79 -33.44 3.00
C GLU A 372 -16.38 -32.86 4.28
N HIS A 373 -15.55 -32.66 5.32
CA HIS A 373 -15.99 -32.37 6.68
C HIS A 373 -15.86 -30.92 7.10
N GLY A 374 -15.34 -30.03 6.23
CA GLY A 374 -15.10 -28.64 6.57
C GLY A 374 -13.92 -28.45 7.51
N GLU A 375 -13.98 -27.48 8.40
CA GLU A 375 -12.94 -27.21 9.40
C GLU A 375 -12.82 -28.38 10.40
N ILE A 376 -11.62 -28.94 10.53
CA ILE A 376 -11.33 -30.07 11.43
C ILE A 376 -10.28 -29.74 12.48
N GLU A 377 -9.39 -28.79 12.22
CA GLU A 377 -8.33 -28.36 13.15
C GLU A 377 -8.13 -26.87 13.09
N ARG A 378 -7.72 -26.31 14.23
CA ARG A 378 -7.39 -24.88 14.33
C ARG A 378 -6.17 -24.73 15.28
N HIS A 379 -5.12 -24.10 14.77
CA HIS A 379 -3.92 -23.77 15.52
C HIS A 379 -3.88 -22.27 15.73
N THR A 380 -3.62 -21.84 16.95
CA THR A 380 -3.44 -20.43 17.30
C THR A 380 -2.02 -20.19 17.80
N VAL A 381 -1.36 -19.18 17.29
CA VAL A 381 -0.05 -18.74 17.76
C VAL A 381 -0.17 -17.28 18.22
N ASN A 382 -0.02 -17.11 19.54
CA ASN A 382 0.09 -15.77 20.13
C ASN A 382 1.47 -15.18 19.87
N LEU A 383 1.56 -13.86 19.75
CA LEU A 383 2.82 -13.17 19.46
C LEU A 383 3.90 -13.42 20.51
N ASP A 384 3.53 -13.57 21.77
CA ASP A 384 4.46 -13.86 22.88
C ASP A 384 5.14 -15.23 22.79
N MET A 385 4.57 -16.17 22.04
CA MET A 385 5.17 -17.51 21.81
C MET A 385 6.43 -17.47 20.93
N ILE A 386 6.76 -16.33 20.31
CA ILE A 386 7.92 -16.16 19.42
C ILE A 386 8.89 -15.07 19.90
N LYS A 387 8.63 -14.49 21.06
CA LYS A 387 9.52 -13.48 21.70
C LYS A 387 10.84 -14.09 22.16
#